data_2a3dac0787a8240461ec3d7bdfe6f6f5
#
_entry.id   2a3dac0787a8240461ec3d7bdfe6f6f5
#
_cell.length_a   1.000
_cell.length_b   1.000
_cell.length_c   1.000
_cell.angle_alpha   90.00
_cell.angle_beta   90.00
_cell.angle_gamma   90.00
#
_symmetry.space_group_name_H-M   'P 1'
#
loop_
_entity.id
_entity.type
_entity.pdbx_description
1 polymer ?
#
loop_
_entity_poly.entity_id
_entity_poly.type
_entity_poly.pdbx_seq_one_letter_code
_entity_poly.pdbx_strand_id
1 'polypeptide(L)'
;MPSRFFYDSYAVLAFTSGNKAYKDYFEKNDGVLTKLNLLEIFYRSLEQFDFKAASDILDTFSKYLVDFGLEDIAGSMKTRLELKRDGRNVSYADAIGYFLSRKMGIKFLTGDKTFHGLGGVEYVA
;
A
#
# COMPACT_ATOMS: atom_id res chain seq x y z
N MET A 1 21.04 -7.80 1.14
CA MET A 1 20.38 -6.88 0.17
C MET A 1 19.03 -6.45 0.68
N PRO A 2 18.69 -5.15 0.63
CA PRO A 2 17.35 -4.71 0.98
C PRO A 2 16.33 -5.32 0.04
N SER A 3 15.19 -5.70 0.58
CA SER A 3 14.05 -6.14 -0.22
C SER A 3 13.22 -4.93 -0.65
N ARG A 4 12.40 -5.11 -1.67
CA ARG A 4 11.49 -4.09 -2.18
C ARG A 4 10.06 -4.54 -2.00
N PHE A 5 9.21 -3.63 -1.53
CA PHE A 5 7.80 -3.91 -1.25
C PHE A 5 6.89 -2.91 -1.96
N PHE A 6 5.65 -3.30 -2.20
CA PHE A 6 4.60 -2.32 -2.42
C PHE A 6 4.03 -1.96 -1.05
N TYR A 7 4.09 -0.69 -0.71
CA TYR A 7 3.59 -0.20 0.58
C TYR A 7 2.10 0.11 0.47
N ASP A 8 1.26 -0.77 1.02
CA ASP A 8 -0.15 -0.48 1.19
C ASP A 8 -0.35 0.71 2.13
N SER A 9 -1.44 1.44 1.95
CA SER A 9 -1.78 2.57 2.83
C SER A 9 -1.81 2.15 4.29
N TYR A 10 -2.30 0.95 4.59
CA TYR A 10 -2.29 0.40 5.95
C TYR A 10 -0.87 0.37 6.52
N ALA A 11 0.08 -0.11 5.74
CA ALA A 11 1.48 -0.24 6.18
C ALA A 11 2.09 1.13 6.49
N VAL A 12 1.88 2.12 5.62
CA VAL A 12 2.39 3.47 5.82
C VAL A 12 1.79 4.09 7.09
N LEU A 13 0.47 3.97 7.27
CA LEU A 13 -0.21 4.52 8.43
C LEU A 13 0.22 3.83 9.73
N ALA A 14 0.43 2.52 9.71
CA ALA A 14 0.95 1.78 10.86
C ALA A 14 2.35 2.28 11.23
N PHE A 15 3.22 2.46 10.24
CA PHE A 15 4.57 2.97 10.46
C PHE A 15 4.56 4.39 11.03
N THR A 16 3.79 5.29 10.43
CA THR A 16 3.71 6.70 10.88
C THR A 16 3.06 6.84 12.26
N SER A 17 2.23 5.87 12.65
CA SER A 17 1.62 5.82 13.98
C SER A 17 2.53 5.18 15.03
N GLY A 18 3.73 4.75 14.65
CA GLY A 18 4.71 4.21 15.59
C GLY A 18 4.64 2.71 15.82
N ASN A 19 3.99 1.95 14.95
CA ASN A 19 3.96 0.49 15.06
C ASN A 19 5.35 -0.07 14.72
N LYS A 20 6.03 -0.60 15.74
CA LYS A 20 7.41 -1.08 15.62
C LYS A 20 7.57 -2.28 14.68
N ALA A 21 6.52 -3.04 14.44
CA ALA A 21 6.57 -4.18 13.53
C ALA A 21 6.83 -3.76 12.08
N TYR A 22 6.54 -2.51 11.74
CA TYR A 22 6.74 -1.98 10.40
C TYR A 22 8.06 -1.24 10.20
N LYS A 23 8.81 -0.98 11.28
CA LYS A 23 9.99 -0.12 11.25
C LYS A 23 11.02 -0.55 10.20
N ASP A 24 11.44 -1.81 10.23
CA ASP A 24 12.49 -2.30 9.34
C ASP A 24 12.05 -2.35 7.87
N TYR A 25 10.77 -2.50 7.61
CA TYR A 25 10.25 -2.48 6.24
C TYR A 25 10.46 -1.13 5.56
N PHE A 26 10.46 -0.06 6.33
CA PHE A 26 10.65 1.30 5.81
C PHE A 26 12.08 1.80 5.98
N GLU A 27 12.76 1.43 7.07
CA GLU A 27 14.09 1.96 7.39
C GLU A 27 15.23 1.14 6.77
N LYS A 28 15.02 -0.18 6.59
CA LYS A 28 16.04 -1.10 6.06
C LYS A 28 15.73 -1.66 4.70
N ASN A 29 14.62 -1.30 4.11
CA ASN A 29 14.16 -1.81 2.84
C ASN A 29 13.67 -0.66 1.97
N ASP A 30 13.35 -0.95 0.73
CA ASP A 30 12.82 0.02 -0.23
C ASP A 30 11.39 -0.34 -0.61
N GLY A 31 10.69 0.59 -1.27
CA GLY A 31 9.32 0.32 -1.66
C GLY A 31 8.75 1.33 -2.64
N VAL A 32 7.55 1.02 -3.08
CA VAL A 32 6.78 1.86 -4.01
C VAL A 32 5.33 1.96 -3.54
N LEU A 33 4.64 2.99 -3.99
CA LEU A 33 3.21 3.19 -3.79
C LEU A 33 2.67 4.07 -4.92
N THR A 34 1.36 4.24 -4.96
CA THR A 34 0.71 5.06 -6.00
C THR A 34 0.12 6.34 -5.42
N LYS A 35 -0.32 7.24 -6.30
CA LYS A 35 -1.04 8.46 -5.89
C LYS A 35 -2.32 8.14 -5.12
N LEU A 36 -2.97 7.01 -5.42
CA LEU A 36 -4.17 6.60 -4.68
C LEU A 36 -3.85 6.30 -3.22
N ASN A 37 -2.68 5.69 -2.97
CA ASN A 37 -2.20 5.48 -1.60
C ASN A 37 -1.94 6.82 -0.91
N LEU A 38 -1.27 7.75 -1.60
CA LEU A 38 -0.98 9.08 -1.03
C LEU A 38 -2.26 9.82 -0.67
N LEU A 39 -3.29 9.72 -1.50
CA LEU A 39 -4.60 10.33 -1.24
C LEU A 39 -5.18 9.81 0.07
N GLU A 40 -5.22 8.49 0.25
CA GLU A 40 -5.71 7.87 1.47
C GLU A 40 -4.84 8.22 2.69
N ILE A 41 -3.53 8.13 2.53
CA ILE A 41 -2.56 8.41 3.60
C ILE A 41 -2.72 9.84 4.08
N PHE A 42 -2.83 10.79 3.16
CA PHE A 42 -3.00 12.20 3.51
C PHE A 42 -4.30 12.43 4.25
N TYR A 43 -5.40 11.88 3.74
CA TYR A 43 -6.71 12.03 4.37
C TYR A 43 -6.72 11.48 5.80
N ARG A 44 -6.20 10.26 6.00
CA ARG A 44 -6.12 9.64 7.32
C ARG A 44 -5.19 10.40 8.26
N SER A 45 -4.09 10.93 7.73
CA SER A 45 -3.16 11.75 8.51
C SER A 45 -3.80 13.06 8.95
N LEU A 46 -4.64 13.66 8.09
CA LEU A 46 -5.42 14.84 8.46
C LEU A 46 -6.39 14.55 9.61
N GLU A 47 -6.99 13.38 9.63
CA GLU A 47 -7.88 12.98 10.73
C GLU A 47 -7.13 12.78 12.04
N GLN A 48 -5.89 12.32 11.97
CA GLN A 48 -5.09 11.96 13.15
C GLN A 48 -4.21 13.11 13.65
N PHE A 49 -3.71 13.95 12.76
CA PHE A 49 -2.76 15.03 13.04
C PHE A 49 -3.28 16.34 12.46
N ASP A 50 -2.46 17.41 12.54
CA ASP A 50 -2.75 18.67 11.88
C ASP A 50 -2.31 18.66 10.40
N PHE A 51 -2.66 19.70 9.67
CA PHE A 51 -2.35 19.83 8.24
C PHE A 51 -0.84 19.81 7.98
N LYS A 52 -0.04 20.44 8.86
CA LYS A 52 1.40 20.47 8.69
C LYS A 52 2.02 19.09 8.81
N ALA A 53 1.65 18.33 9.83
CA ALA A 53 2.16 16.97 10.03
C ALA A 53 1.72 16.05 8.89
N ALA A 54 0.46 16.16 8.44
CA ALA A 54 -0.04 15.41 7.30
C ALA A 54 0.72 15.76 6.02
N SER A 55 1.02 17.05 5.80
CA SER A 55 1.79 17.50 4.63
C SER A 55 3.22 16.97 4.64
N ASP A 56 3.85 16.91 5.82
CA ASP A 56 5.19 16.34 5.96
C ASP A 56 5.19 14.84 5.62
N ILE A 57 4.17 14.11 6.02
CA ILE A 57 4.00 12.69 5.69
C ILE A 57 3.82 12.53 4.18
N LEU A 58 2.95 13.33 3.57
CA LEU A 58 2.72 13.30 2.12
C LEU A 58 4.03 13.53 1.36
N ASP A 59 4.78 14.53 1.76
CA ASP A 59 6.05 14.89 1.14
C ASP A 59 7.07 13.76 1.27
N THR A 60 7.20 13.21 2.48
CA THR A 60 8.11 12.11 2.76
C THR A 60 7.85 10.89 1.88
N PHE A 61 6.59 10.52 1.72
CA PHE A 61 6.23 9.30 0.97
C PHE A 61 6.06 9.53 -0.53
N SER A 62 6.03 10.77 -1.00
CA SER A 62 5.94 11.08 -2.44
C SER A 62 7.14 10.54 -3.23
N LYS A 63 8.29 10.35 -2.59
CA LYS A 63 9.49 9.80 -3.24
C LYS A 63 9.33 8.34 -3.67
N TYR A 64 8.33 7.64 -3.15
CA TYR A 64 8.08 6.23 -3.48
C TYR A 64 7.10 6.05 -4.63
N LEU A 65 6.61 7.15 -5.22
CA LEU A 65 5.58 7.09 -6.25
C LEU A 65 6.00 6.30 -7.48
N VAL A 66 5.10 5.42 -7.90
CA VAL A 66 5.13 4.80 -9.23
C VAL A 66 3.80 5.10 -9.91
N ASP A 67 3.84 5.22 -11.23
CA ASP A 67 2.64 5.45 -12.04
C ASP A 67 2.01 4.13 -12.45
N PHE A 68 0.74 4.20 -12.83
CA PHE A 68 0.04 3.09 -13.44
C PHE A 68 -0.75 3.59 -14.65
N GLY A 69 -0.84 2.74 -15.67
CA GLY A 69 -1.51 3.07 -16.92
C GLY A 69 -2.86 2.39 -17.07
N LEU A 70 -3.45 2.55 -18.24
CA LEU A 70 -4.77 1.98 -18.56
C LEU A 70 -4.79 0.46 -18.46
N GLU A 71 -3.70 -0.20 -18.86
CA GLU A 71 -3.59 -1.66 -18.76
C GLU A 71 -3.62 -2.13 -17.30
N ASP A 72 -2.99 -1.35 -16.42
CA ASP A 72 -2.97 -1.65 -14.99
C ASP A 72 -4.37 -1.46 -14.38
N ILE A 73 -5.10 -0.47 -14.83
CA ILE A 73 -6.50 -0.26 -14.42
C ILE A 73 -7.33 -1.47 -14.81
N ALA A 74 -7.25 -1.89 -16.07
CA ALA A 74 -8.02 -3.03 -16.55
C ALA A 74 -7.66 -4.32 -15.80
N GLY A 75 -6.37 -4.61 -15.65
CA GLY A 75 -5.90 -5.80 -14.95
C GLY A 75 -6.26 -5.81 -13.48
N SER A 76 -6.12 -4.67 -12.80
CA SER A 76 -6.43 -4.56 -11.38
C SER A 76 -7.93 -4.67 -11.09
N MET A 77 -8.78 -4.15 -11.96
CA MET A 77 -10.22 -4.26 -11.77
C MET A 77 -10.72 -5.68 -12.03
N LYS A 78 -10.12 -6.38 -12.98
CA LYS A 78 -10.35 -7.82 -13.16
C LYS A 78 -9.97 -8.59 -11.89
N THR A 79 -8.79 -8.32 -11.35
CA THR A 79 -8.33 -8.94 -10.09
C THR A 79 -9.27 -8.60 -8.93
N ARG A 80 -9.72 -7.36 -8.83
CA ARG A 80 -10.66 -6.95 -7.78
C ARG A 80 -11.96 -7.74 -7.83
N LEU A 81 -12.49 -7.95 -9.03
CA LEU A 81 -13.71 -8.73 -9.22
C LEU A 81 -13.52 -10.19 -8.81
N GLU A 82 -12.40 -10.78 -9.16
CA GLU A 82 -12.05 -12.15 -8.76
C GLU A 82 -11.95 -12.27 -7.24
N LEU A 83 -11.27 -11.33 -6.59
CA LEU A 83 -11.15 -11.31 -5.13
C LEU A 83 -12.50 -11.15 -4.45
N LYS A 84 -13.38 -10.31 -5.00
CA LYS A 84 -14.73 -10.10 -4.47
C LYS A 84 -15.55 -11.40 -4.54
N ARG A 85 -15.43 -12.14 -5.61
CA ARG A 85 -16.12 -13.44 -5.77
C ARG A 85 -15.62 -14.48 -4.76
N ASP A 86 -14.36 -14.34 -4.31
CA ASP A 86 -13.78 -15.18 -3.27
C ASP A 86 -14.05 -14.63 -1.85
N GLY A 87 -14.92 -13.64 -1.73
CA GLY A 87 -15.29 -13.05 -0.45
C GLY A 87 -14.33 -11.99 0.08
N ARG A 88 -13.40 -11.53 -0.75
CA ARG A 88 -12.43 -10.50 -0.36
C ARG A 88 -12.81 -9.16 -0.97
N ASN A 89 -13.32 -8.27 -0.13
CA ASN A 89 -13.77 -6.95 -0.55
C ASN A 89 -12.65 -5.93 -0.33
N VAL A 90 -11.94 -5.59 -1.40
CA VAL A 90 -10.81 -4.67 -1.38
C VAL A 90 -11.19 -3.35 -2.05
N SER A 91 -10.54 -2.25 -1.63
CA SER A 91 -10.75 -0.94 -2.26
C SER A 91 -10.09 -0.91 -3.65
N TYR A 92 -10.41 0.13 -4.43
CA TYR A 92 -9.75 0.35 -5.73
C TYR A 92 -8.25 0.54 -5.57
N ALA A 93 -7.83 1.33 -4.58
CA ALA A 93 -6.42 1.56 -4.30
C ALA A 93 -5.70 0.27 -3.93
N ASP A 94 -6.32 -0.56 -3.09
CA ASP A 94 -5.77 -1.87 -2.70
C ASP A 94 -5.62 -2.80 -3.89
N ALA A 95 -6.63 -2.84 -4.76
CA ALA A 95 -6.61 -3.71 -5.94
C ALA A 95 -5.48 -3.31 -6.90
N ILE A 96 -5.32 -2.01 -7.14
CA ILE A 96 -4.24 -1.50 -8.00
C ILE A 96 -2.88 -1.81 -7.37
N GLY A 97 -2.71 -1.57 -6.09
CA GLY A 97 -1.46 -1.84 -5.40
C GLY A 97 -1.08 -3.31 -5.42
N TYR A 98 -2.03 -4.17 -5.11
CA TYR A 98 -1.80 -5.62 -5.16
C TYR A 98 -1.44 -6.09 -6.57
N PHE A 99 -2.19 -5.63 -7.57
CA PHE A 99 -1.91 -5.96 -8.98
C PHE A 99 -0.50 -5.52 -9.39
N LEU A 100 -0.12 -4.27 -9.06
CA LEU A 100 1.21 -3.74 -9.39
C LEU A 100 2.32 -4.53 -8.68
N SER A 101 2.11 -4.90 -7.43
CA SER A 101 3.09 -5.70 -6.69
C SER A 101 3.35 -7.03 -7.36
N ARG A 102 2.30 -7.69 -7.84
CA ARG A 102 2.42 -8.96 -8.57
C ARG A 102 3.13 -8.76 -9.91
N LYS A 103 2.76 -7.72 -10.65
CA LYS A 103 3.39 -7.37 -11.93
C LYS A 103 4.87 -7.06 -11.78
N MET A 104 5.26 -6.37 -10.71
CA MET A 104 6.64 -6.01 -10.43
C MET A 104 7.45 -7.12 -9.77
N GLY A 105 6.82 -8.22 -9.39
CA GLY A 105 7.49 -9.33 -8.71
C GLY A 105 7.95 -9.01 -7.30
N ILE A 106 7.27 -8.08 -6.63
CA ILE A 106 7.55 -7.69 -5.23
C ILE A 106 6.34 -8.04 -4.36
N LYS A 107 6.55 -8.07 -3.04
CA LYS A 107 5.47 -8.39 -2.12
C LYS A 107 4.66 -7.15 -1.76
N PHE A 108 3.36 -7.36 -1.58
CA PHE A 108 2.41 -6.35 -1.13
C PHE A 108 2.42 -6.35 0.40
N LEU A 109 2.95 -5.30 1.00
CA LEU A 109 3.06 -5.17 2.46
C LEU A 109 1.79 -4.57 3.04
N THR A 110 1.10 -5.32 3.87
CA THR A 110 -0.15 -4.87 4.48
C THR A 110 -0.42 -5.58 5.81
N GLY A 111 -1.24 -4.97 6.66
CA GLY A 111 -1.81 -5.61 7.84
C GLY A 111 -3.32 -5.77 7.73
N ASP A 112 -3.90 -5.46 6.58
CA ASP A 112 -5.33 -5.63 6.35
C ASP A 112 -5.67 -7.12 6.21
N LYS A 113 -6.55 -7.60 7.08
CA LYS A 113 -6.98 -9.01 7.13
C LYS A 113 -7.54 -9.52 5.81
N THR A 114 -8.09 -8.62 4.99
CA THR A 114 -8.64 -8.97 3.67
C THR A 114 -7.59 -9.62 2.77
N PHE A 115 -6.31 -9.30 2.98
CA PHE A 115 -5.20 -9.84 2.20
C PHE A 115 -4.51 -11.04 2.84
N HIS A 116 -4.91 -11.42 4.05
CA HIS A 116 -4.26 -12.52 4.76
C HIS A 116 -4.44 -13.83 3.99
N GLY A 117 -3.34 -14.52 3.72
CA GLY A 117 -3.34 -15.79 3.01
C GLY A 117 -3.26 -15.69 1.50
N LEU A 118 -3.28 -14.49 0.92
CA LEU A 118 -3.08 -14.32 -0.52
C LEU A 118 -1.61 -14.45 -0.89
N GLY A 119 -1.36 -15.05 -2.07
CA GLY A 119 -0.01 -15.13 -2.63
C GLY A 119 0.56 -13.75 -2.92
N GLY A 120 1.86 -13.58 -2.68
CA GLY A 120 2.54 -12.32 -2.94
C GLY A 120 2.32 -11.24 -1.88
N VAL A 121 1.76 -11.61 -0.73
CA VAL A 121 1.50 -10.69 0.37
C VAL A 121 2.49 -10.93 1.50
N GLU A 122 3.07 -9.83 1.99
CA GLU A 122 3.80 -9.79 3.26
C GLU A 122 2.83 -9.24 4.30
N TYR A 123 2.23 -10.15 5.06
CA TYR A 123 1.19 -9.77 6.04
C TYR A 123 1.83 -9.52 7.40
N VAL A 124 1.60 -8.33 7.95
CA VAL A 124 2.10 -7.92 9.27
C VAL A 124 0.89 -7.42 10.07
N ALA A 125 0.44 -8.24 11.00
CA ALA A 125 -0.74 -7.95 11.83
C ALA A 125 -0.55 -6.71 12.73
#